data_5296a2c51627e2602464a98243456fc6
#
_entry.id   5296a2c51627e2602464a98243456fc6
#
_cell.length_a   1.000
_cell.length_b   1.000
_cell.length_c   1.000
_cell.angle_alpha   90.00
_cell.angle_beta   90.00
_cell.angle_gamma   90.00
#
_symmetry.space_group_name_H-M   'P 1'
#
loop_
_entity.id
_entity.type
_entity.pdbx_description
1 polymer ?
#
loop_
_entity_poly.entity_id
_entity_poly.type
_entity_poly.pdbx_seq_one_letter_code
_entity_poly.pdbx_strand_id
1 'polypeptide(L)'
;MLQTANKEQSKASHNIFVRGTKRLLSSPRTRIARDIFICLLALWGLISIAHNIFLAARRNAPRKHCYCGNSTSEAISLGWTFDSLAAAWLPPYCRDDELTAEFERSGPGPNGSWDYFADDYHKIPMTLEEVAALGDNQSAKVMMTREWHVVHCLFYWRKQFRVRFREAQGGIVEPSFDSETHINHCISVILEDSWGTEARIALDS
;
A
#
# COMPACT_ATOMS: atom_id res chain seq x y z
N MET A 1 5.08 -61.17 -57.47
CA MET A 1 4.33 -60.03 -58.05
C MET A 1 3.35 -59.33 -57.09
N LEU A 2 2.82 -59.96 -56.07
CA LEU A 2 1.87 -59.34 -55.10
C LEU A 2 2.49 -58.35 -54.10
N GLN A 3 3.77 -58.49 -53.77
CA GLN A 3 4.44 -57.62 -52.82
C GLN A 3 4.84 -56.23 -53.39
N THR A 4 5.06 -56.14 -54.69
CA THR A 4 5.41 -54.90 -55.37
C THR A 4 4.20 -53.98 -55.54
N ALA A 5 3.00 -54.52 -55.81
CA ALA A 5 1.77 -53.75 -55.95
C ALA A 5 1.33 -53.12 -54.65
N ASN A 6 1.51 -53.78 -53.49
CA ASN A 6 1.13 -53.23 -52.15
C ASN A 6 2.05 -52.08 -51.68
N LYS A 7 3.31 -52.10 -52.10
CA LYS A 7 4.30 -51.03 -51.74
C LYS A 7 4.09 -49.77 -52.57
N GLU A 8 3.62 -49.90 -53.84
CA GLU A 8 3.26 -48.72 -54.64
C GLU A 8 1.97 -48.07 -54.20
N GLN A 9 0.96 -48.91 -53.83
CA GLN A 9 -0.31 -48.33 -53.26
C GLN A 9 -0.12 -47.58 -51.93
N SER A 10 0.75 -48.10 -51.04
CA SER A 10 1.10 -47.46 -49.79
C SER A 10 1.86 -46.12 -50.03
N LYS A 11 2.78 -46.10 -50.99
CA LYS A 11 3.50 -44.84 -51.36
C LYS A 11 2.58 -43.80 -52.01
N ALA A 12 1.64 -44.23 -52.85
CA ALA A 12 0.66 -43.34 -53.50
C ALA A 12 -0.31 -42.75 -52.47
N SER A 13 -0.80 -43.53 -51.49
CA SER A 13 -1.67 -43.05 -50.42
C SER A 13 -0.96 -42.06 -49.52
N HIS A 14 0.28 -42.33 -49.11
CA HIS A 14 1.07 -41.42 -48.27
C HIS A 14 1.39 -40.09 -48.98
N ASN A 15 1.70 -40.15 -50.30
CA ASN A 15 1.97 -38.95 -51.08
C ASN A 15 0.71 -38.08 -51.31
N ILE A 16 -0.47 -38.67 -51.41
CA ILE A 16 -1.74 -37.95 -51.56
C ILE A 16 -2.09 -37.25 -50.24
N PHE A 17 -1.88 -37.90 -49.09
CA PHE A 17 -2.14 -37.32 -47.77
C PHE A 17 -1.20 -36.14 -47.48
N VAL A 18 0.10 -36.28 -47.75
CA VAL A 18 1.10 -35.18 -47.55
C VAL A 18 0.86 -34.03 -48.51
N ARG A 19 0.40 -34.29 -49.75
CA ARG A 19 0.04 -33.20 -50.69
C ARG A 19 -1.25 -32.50 -50.30
N GLY A 20 -2.23 -33.16 -49.71
CA GLY A 20 -3.49 -32.61 -49.22
C GLY A 20 -3.25 -31.61 -48.08
N THR A 21 -2.44 -32.01 -47.11
CA THR A 21 -2.09 -31.12 -45.96
C THR A 21 -1.27 -29.91 -46.36
N LYS A 22 -0.33 -30.03 -47.32
CA LYS A 22 0.42 -28.92 -47.87
C LYS A 22 -0.46 -27.91 -48.65
N ARG A 23 -1.52 -28.40 -49.35
CA ARG A 23 -2.44 -27.50 -50.06
C ARG A 23 -3.38 -26.75 -49.13
N LEU A 24 -3.81 -27.32 -48.02
CA LEU A 24 -4.63 -26.62 -47.00
C LEU A 24 -3.87 -25.48 -46.34
N LEU A 25 -2.55 -25.64 -46.12
CA LEU A 25 -1.68 -24.61 -45.55
C LEU A 25 -1.24 -23.52 -46.55
N SER A 26 -1.51 -23.68 -47.83
CA SER A 26 -1.11 -22.77 -48.89
C SER A 26 -2.23 -21.91 -49.46
N SER A 27 -3.47 -22.05 -48.98
CA SER A 27 -4.61 -21.23 -49.36
C SER A 27 -4.36 -19.75 -48.95
N PRO A 28 -4.64 -18.78 -49.81
CA PRO A 28 -4.46 -17.35 -49.44
C PRO A 28 -5.27 -16.96 -48.18
N ARG A 29 -6.44 -17.58 -48.00
CA ARG A 29 -7.29 -17.32 -46.81
C ARG A 29 -6.65 -17.88 -45.54
N THR A 30 -6.02 -19.04 -45.56
CA THR A 30 -5.32 -19.62 -44.38
C THR A 30 -4.05 -18.86 -44.05
N ARG A 31 -3.34 -18.28 -45.05
CA ARG A 31 -2.20 -17.40 -44.81
C ARG A 31 -2.62 -16.09 -44.12
N ILE A 32 -3.66 -15.43 -44.61
CA ILE A 32 -4.20 -14.23 -44.04
C ILE A 32 -4.67 -14.47 -42.59
N ALA A 33 -5.42 -15.55 -42.34
CA ALA A 33 -5.88 -15.90 -41.01
C ALA A 33 -4.71 -16.16 -40.03
N ARG A 34 -3.66 -16.87 -40.48
CA ARG A 34 -2.44 -17.09 -39.70
C ARG A 34 -1.73 -15.77 -39.40
N ASP A 35 -1.59 -14.90 -40.38
CA ASP A 35 -0.87 -13.65 -40.23
C ASP A 35 -1.63 -12.69 -39.31
N ILE A 36 -2.96 -12.63 -39.41
CA ILE A 36 -3.81 -11.91 -38.45
C ILE A 36 -3.62 -12.49 -37.03
N PHE A 37 -3.62 -13.80 -36.87
CA PHE A 37 -3.44 -14.43 -35.56
C PHE A 37 -2.07 -14.11 -34.96
N ILE A 38 -1.01 -14.15 -35.76
CA ILE A 38 0.34 -13.75 -35.33
C ILE A 38 0.37 -12.27 -34.93
N CYS A 39 -0.25 -11.38 -35.71
CA CYS A 39 -0.34 -9.96 -35.36
C CYS A 39 -1.09 -9.73 -34.04
N LEU A 40 -2.19 -10.45 -33.79
CA LEU A 40 -2.93 -10.36 -32.54
C LEU A 40 -2.12 -10.86 -31.35
N LEU A 41 -1.38 -11.95 -31.50
CA LEU A 41 -0.47 -12.45 -30.45
C LEU A 41 0.68 -11.47 -30.18
N ALA A 42 1.26 -10.88 -31.24
CA ALA A 42 2.31 -9.88 -31.10
C ALA A 42 1.80 -8.64 -30.38
N LEU A 43 0.61 -8.14 -30.75
CA LEU A 43 -0.02 -7.00 -30.10
C LEU A 43 -0.32 -7.30 -28.61
N TRP A 44 -0.86 -8.47 -28.32
CA TRP A 44 -1.08 -8.91 -26.93
C TRP A 44 0.22 -8.96 -26.14
N GLY A 45 1.28 -9.51 -26.73
CA GLY A 45 2.62 -9.55 -26.12
C GLY A 45 3.16 -8.16 -25.82
N LEU A 46 3.05 -7.22 -26.75
CA LEU A 46 3.48 -5.83 -26.55
C LEU A 46 2.70 -5.14 -25.43
N ILE A 47 1.37 -5.32 -25.40
CA ILE A 47 0.53 -4.76 -24.33
C ILE A 47 0.92 -5.37 -22.97
N SER A 48 1.15 -6.68 -22.92
CA SER A 48 1.57 -7.37 -21.68
C SER A 48 2.93 -6.87 -21.19
N ILE A 49 3.90 -6.69 -22.09
CA ILE A 49 5.23 -6.16 -21.75
C ILE A 49 5.10 -4.71 -21.25
N ALA A 50 4.37 -3.86 -21.96
CA ALA A 50 4.17 -2.47 -21.56
C ALA A 50 3.49 -2.37 -20.17
N HIS A 51 2.49 -3.22 -19.92
CA HIS A 51 1.83 -3.30 -18.62
C HIS A 51 2.80 -3.73 -17.50
N ASN A 52 3.62 -4.74 -17.74
CA ASN A 52 4.63 -5.19 -16.76
C ASN A 52 5.69 -4.13 -16.49
N ILE A 53 6.16 -3.41 -17.52
CA ILE A 53 7.10 -2.30 -17.37
C ILE A 53 6.44 -1.19 -16.54
N PHE A 54 5.19 -0.83 -16.82
CA PHE A 54 4.45 0.18 -16.07
C PHE A 54 4.29 -0.21 -14.59
N LEU A 55 3.95 -1.47 -14.30
CA LEU A 55 3.87 -1.97 -12.93
C LEU A 55 5.23 -1.96 -12.23
N ALA A 56 6.29 -2.35 -12.93
CA ALA A 56 7.66 -2.31 -12.40
C ALA A 56 8.11 -0.87 -12.11
N ALA A 57 7.82 0.07 -13.00
CA ALA A 57 8.11 1.50 -12.80
C ALA A 57 7.35 2.07 -11.60
N ARG A 58 6.07 1.71 -11.43
CA ARG A 58 5.29 2.10 -10.23
C ARG A 58 5.88 1.53 -8.94
N ARG A 59 6.33 0.26 -8.94
CA ARG A 59 6.95 -0.37 -7.76
C ARG A 59 8.29 0.25 -7.40
N ASN A 60 9.05 0.72 -8.39
CA ASN A 60 10.36 1.32 -8.21
C ASN A 60 10.31 2.86 -8.10
N ALA A 61 9.12 3.47 -8.15
CA ALA A 61 8.99 4.90 -7.89
C ALA A 61 9.51 5.21 -6.48
N PRO A 62 10.29 6.30 -6.29
CA PRO A 62 10.77 6.69 -4.98
C PRO A 62 9.56 6.83 -4.05
N ARG A 63 9.59 6.08 -2.94
CA ARG A 63 8.54 6.24 -1.93
C ARG A 63 8.68 7.63 -1.33
N LYS A 64 7.60 8.38 -1.30
CA LYS A 64 7.56 9.61 -0.53
C LYS A 64 7.76 9.25 0.93
N HIS A 65 8.67 9.93 1.60
CA HIS A 65 8.90 9.76 3.03
C HIS A 65 8.06 10.77 3.79
N CYS A 66 7.55 10.36 4.95
CA CYS A 66 6.80 11.25 5.85
C CYS A 66 7.73 12.07 6.76
N TYR A 67 8.93 12.41 6.24
CA TYR A 67 9.94 13.16 6.97
C TYR A 67 9.57 14.64 7.06
N CYS A 68 9.69 15.22 8.26
CA CYS A 68 9.26 16.59 8.57
C CYS A 68 10.37 17.50 9.07
N GLY A 69 11.64 17.17 8.80
CA GLY A 69 12.78 17.97 9.26
C GLY A 69 13.34 17.47 10.60
N ASN A 70 14.23 18.27 11.18
CA ASN A 70 14.95 17.91 12.41
C ASN A 70 14.41 18.67 13.64
N SER A 71 13.38 19.50 13.44
CA SER A 71 12.75 20.26 14.52
C SER A 71 11.29 20.60 14.20
N THR A 72 10.50 20.89 15.21
CA THR A 72 9.12 21.35 15.06
C THR A 72 9.05 22.69 14.29
N SER A 73 10.02 23.57 14.50
CA SER A 73 10.13 24.84 13.77
C SER A 73 10.41 24.64 12.28
N GLU A 74 11.24 23.67 11.93
CA GLU A 74 11.48 23.29 10.52
C GLU A 74 10.22 22.70 9.91
N ALA A 75 9.54 21.77 10.59
CA ALA A 75 8.27 21.19 10.15
C ALA A 75 7.22 22.30 9.85
N ILE A 76 7.06 23.25 10.75
CA ILE A 76 6.15 24.41 10.59
C ILE A 76 6.56 25.25 9.37
N SER A 77 7.85 25.53 9.20
CA SER A 77 8.36 26.32 8.06
C SER A 77 8.10 25.66 6.71
N LEU A 78 8.04 24.32 6.67
CA LEU A 78 7.69 23.51 5.50
C LEU A 78 6.16 23.41 5.29
N GLY A 79 5.35 23.97 6.19
CA GLY A 79 3.89 23.88 6.14
C GLY A 79 3.33 22.52 6.61
N TRP A 80 4.10 21.79 7.40
CA TRP A 80 3.67 20.54 8.00
C TRP A 80 2.91 20.79 9.30
N THR A 81 2.03 19.88 9.68
CA THR A 81 1.23 20.01 10.91
C THR A 81 1.35 18.75 11.76
N PHE A 82 1.12 18.92 13.06
CA PHE A 82 1.02 17.80 13.97
C PHE A 82 -0.27 17.01 13.69
N ASP A 83 -0.14 15.70 13.62
CA ASP A 83 -1.23 14.74 13.46
C ASP A 83 -1.35 13.94 14.75
N SER A 84 -2.45 14.15 15.49
CA SER A 84 -2.69 13.52 16.80
C SER A 84 -2.93 12.02 16.69
N LEU A 85 -3.50 11.55 15.56
CA LEU A 85 -3.67 10.12 15.30
C LEU A 85 -2.32 9.44 15.12
N ALA A 86 -1.38 10.07 14.43
CA ALA A 86 -0.03 9.55 14.24
C ALA A 86 0.90 9.80 15.43
N ALA A 87 0.55 10.73 16.32
CA ALA A 87 1.46 11.31 17.31
C ALA A 87 2.78 11.79 16.66
N ALA A 88 2.65 12.46 15.51
CA ALA A 88 3.79 12.86 14.69
C ALA A 88 3.51 14.14 13.90
N TRP A 89 4.58 14.88 13.54
CA TRP A 89 4.51 15.91 12.53
C TRP A 89 4.50 15.28 11.15
N LEU A 90 3.55 15.64 10.29
CA LEU A 90 3.37 15.02 8.99
C LEU A 90 3.16 16.03 7.87
N PRO A 91 3.75 15.74 6.67
CA PRO A 91 3.41 16.48 5.47
C PRO A 91 1.97 16.15 5.00
N PRO A 92 1.32 17.02 4.22
CA PRO A 92 -0.07 16.83 3.79
C PRO A 92 -0.36 15.49 3.11
N TYR A 93 0.62 14.93 2.38
CA TYR A 93 0.46 13.66 1.67
C TYR A 93 0.61 12.41 2.56
N CYS A 94 0.97 12.58 3.84
CA CYS A 94 1.01 11.51 4.85
C CYS A 94 -0.16 11.60 5.86
N ARG A 95 -1.00 12.64 5.74
CA ARG A 95 -2.14 12.84 6.64
C ARG A 95 -3.45 12.41 6.00
N ASP A 96 -4.40 12.08 6.86
CA ASP A 96 -5.82 11.97 6.54
C ASP A 96 -6.58 12.87 7.52
N ASP A 97 -6.67 14.17 7.18
CA ASP A 97 -7.20 15.20 8.07
C ASP A 97 -8.64 14.93 8.53
N GLU A 98 -9.45 14.31 7.65
CA GLU A 98 -10.82 13.91 8.01
C GLU A 98 -10.81 12.81 9.07
N LEU A 99 -9.96 11.80 8.89
CA LEU A 99 -9.84 10.68 9.81
C LEU A 99 -9.24 11.11 11.15
N THR A 100 -8.21 11.99 11.13
CA THR A 100 -7.61 12.56 12.34
C THR A 100 -8.64 13.39 13.11
N ALA A 101 -9.42 14.24 12.43
CA ALA A 101 -10.49 15.00 13.08
C ALA A 101 -11.60 14.12 13.67
N GLU A 102 -11.87 12.95 13.10
CA GLU A 102 -12.78 11.97 13.68
C GLU A 102 -12.16 11.31 14.91
N PHE A 103 -10.87 10.96 14.85
CA PHE A 103 -10.11 10.39 15.97
C PHE A 103 -10.09 11.35 17.17
N GLU A 104 -9.84 12.65 16.95
CA GLU A 104 -9.81 13.69 18.00
C GLU A 104 -11.14 13.86 18.73
N ARG A 105 -12.22 13.34 18.17
CA ARG A 105 -13.55 13.36 18.78
C ARG A 105 -14.02 11.96 19.23
N SER A 106 -13.13 11.00 19.31
CA SER A 106 -13.45 9.61 19.68
C SER A 106 -13.00 9.25 21.10
N GLY A 107 -12.47 10.21 21.86
CA GLY A 107 -12.02 10.01 23.23
C GLY A 107 -13.15 10.08 24.26
N PRO A 108 -12.85 9.73 25.53
CA PRO A 108 -13.81 9.73 26.63
C PRO A 108 -14.06 11.12 27.23
N GLY A 109 -13.24 12.12 26.91
CA GLY A 109 -13.33 13.44 27.47
C GLY A 109 -14.46 14.32 26.90
N PRO A 110 -14.60 15.55 27.36
CA PRO A 110 -15.60 16.48 26.85
C PRO A 110 -15.49 16.67 25.34
N ASN A 111 -16.59 16.59 24.63
CA ASN A 111 -16.66 16.63 23.15
C ASN A 111 -15.84 15.52 22.46
N GLY A 112 -15.52 14.43 23.15
CA GLY A 112 -14.75 13.34 22.61
C GLY A 112 -13.23 13.58 22.64
N SER A 113 -12.72 14.51 23.45
CA SER A 113 -11.29 14.77 23.55
C SER A 113 -10.50 13.63 24.17
N TRP A 114 -9.23 13.57 23.83
CA TRP A 114 -8.26 12.67 24.46
C TRP A 114 -7.47 13.40 25.54
N ASP A 115 -7.12 12.65 26.59
CA ASP A 115 -6.23 13.13 27.65
C ASP A 115 -4.79 12.70 27.37
N TYR A 116 -3.84 13.61 27.58
CA TYR A 116 -2.41 13.41 27.46
C TYR A 116 -1.71 13.81 28.75
N PHE A 117 -0.64 13.09 29.13
CA PHE A 117 0.05 13.29 30.40
C PHE A 117 1.56 13.28 30.23
N ALA A 118 2.24 14.10 31.07
CA ALA A 118 3.69 14.19 31.11
C ALA A 118 4.34 13.12 32.03
N ASP A 119 3.56 12.40 32.81
CA ASP A 119 4.04 11.44 33.81
C ASP A 119 3.35 10.07 33.69
N ASP A 120 4.05 9.02 34.15
CA ASP A 120 3.58 7.64 34.11
C ASP A 120 2.35 7.37 34.99
N TYR A 121 2.02 8.30 35.91
CA TYR A 121 0.89 8.17 36.82
C TYR A 121 -0.37 8.88 36.35
N HIS A 122 -0.33 9.49 35.15
CA HIS A 122 -1.42 10.25 34.54
C HIS A 122 -1.93 11.39 35.43
N LYS A 123 -1.01 12.10 36.11
CA LYS A 123 -1.34 13.20 37.05
C LYS A 123 -1.06 14.58 36.50
N ILE A 124 -0.14 14.69 35.53
CA ILE A 124 0.28 15.97 34.96
C ILE A 124 -0.29 16.07 33.55
N PRO A 125 -1.45 16.73 33.37
CA PRO A 125 -2.08 16.83 32.06
C PRO A 125 -1.26 17.70 31.13
N MET A 126 -1.34 17.41 29.83
CA MET A 126 -0.73 18.15 28.73
C MET A 126 -1.78 18.56 27.72
N THR A 127 -1.62 19.74 27.15
CA THR A 127 -2.37 20.16 25.97
C THR A 127 -1.81 19.52 24.70
N LEU A 128 -2.61 19.51 23.64
CA LEU A 128 -2.16 18.96 22.35
C LEU A 128 -0.96 19.75 21.77
N GLU A 129 -0.90 21.06 22.01
CA GLU A 129 0.22 21.92 21.62
C GLU A 129 1.50 21.54 22.35
N GLU A 130 1.41 21.27 23.67
CA GLU A 130 2.55 20.82 24.46
C GLU A 130 3.03 19.44 23.98
N VAL A 131 2.10 18.53 23.65
CA VAL A 131 2.43 17.22 23.06
C VAL A 131 3.16 17.41 21.73
N ALA A 132 2.64 18.25 20.84
CA ALA A 132 3.26 18.52 19.54
C ALA A 132 4.69 19.09 19.67
N ALA A 133 4.95 19.93 20.69
CA ALA A 133 6.26 20.51 20.97
C ALA A 133 7.30 19.47 21.44
N LEU A 134 6.89 18.30 21.92
CA LEU A 134 7.82 17.23 22.30
C LEU A 134 8.63 16.69 21.13
N GLY A 135 8.25 16.98 19.88
CA GLY A 135 9.02 16.61 18.69
C GLY A 135 10.46 17.16 18.69
N ASP A 136 10.73 18.25 19.42
CA ASP A 136 12.08 18.80 19.60
C ASP A 136 12.92 18.08 20.67
N ASN A 137 12.32 17.16 21.41
CA ASN A 137 12.97 16.39 22.45
C ASN A 137 12.73 14.90 22.28
N GLN A 138 13.58 14.22 21.54
CA GLN A 138 13.46 12.78 21.22
C GLN A 138 13.47 11.86 22.46
N SER A 139 13.93 12.33 23.62
CA SER A 139 13.89 11.58 24.88
C SER A 139 12.59 11.79 25.66
N ALA A 140 11.82 12.83 25.33
CA ALA A 140 10.55 13.09 25.98
C ALA A 140 9.52 12.01 25.57
N LYS A 141 8.64 11.73 26.50
CA LYS A 141 7.52 10.80 26.32
C LYS A 141 6.22 11.51 26.65
N VAL A 142 5.15 11.12 25.98
CA VAL A 142 3.79 11.45 26.36
C VAL A 142 3.09 10.16 26.76
N MET A 143 2.32 10.24 27.84
CA MET A 143 1.55 9.11 28.33
C MET A 143 0.08 9.29 27.93
N MET A 144 -0.54 8.21 27.50
CA MET A 144 -1.94 8.15 27.10
C MET A 144 -2.61 6.94 27.75
N THR A 145 -3.94 6.96 27.76
CA THR A 145 -4.71 5.82 28.22
C THR A 145 -4.62 4.64 27.26
N ARG A 146 -4.87 3.43 27.75
CA ARG A 146 -5.02 2.24 26.89
C ARG A 146 -6.11 2.44 25.85
N GLU A 147 -7.20 3.09 26.23
CA GLU A 147 -8.31 3.37 25.32
C GLU A 147 -7.87 4.18 24.11
N TRP A 148 -7.05 5.23 24.31
CA TRP A 148 -6.43 5.98 23.24
C TRP A 148 -5.69 5.06 22.29
N HIS A 149 -4.86 4.16 22.82
CA HIS A 149 -4.02 3.26 22.02
C HIS A 149 -4.85 2.25 21.22
N VAL A 150 -5.88 1.66 21.82
CA VAL A 150 -6.80 0.74 21.10
C VAL A 150 -7.50 1.46 19.97
N VAL A 151 -8.02 2.66 20.20
CA VAL A 151 -8.71 3.45 19.17
C VAL A 151 -7.73 3.91 18.09
N HIS A 152 -6.50 4.33 18.46
CA HIS A 152 -5.42 4.61 17.52
C HIS A 152 -5.18 3.42 16.57
N CYS A 153 -5.02 2.21 17.09
CA CYS A 153 -4.84 1.00 16.30
C CYS A 153 -5.98 0.76 15.30
N LEU A 154 -7.23 0.91 15.75
CA LEU A 154 -8.41 0.74 14.89
C LEU A 154 -8.48 1.81 13.79
N PHE A 155 -8.13 3.05 14.12
CA PHE A 155 -8.10 4.16 13.16
C PHE A 155 -6.97 3.98 12.15
N TYR A 156 -5.80 3.44 12.54
CA TYR A 156 -4.74 3.11 11.60
C TYR A 156 -5.14 2.01 10.61
N TRP A 157 -5.89 1.00 11.02
CA TRP A 157 -6.45 0.03 10.08
C TRP A 157 -7.43 0.68 9.11
N ARG A 158 -8.22 1.66 9.56
CA ARG A 158 -9.06 2.47 8.68
C ARG A 158 -8.22 3.32 7.71
N LYS A 159 -7.12 3.95 8.17
CA LYS A 159 -6.19 4.73 7.34
C LYS A 159 -5.59 3.84 6.24
N GLN A 160 -5.08 2.66 6.61
CA GLN A 160 -4.55 1.68 5.66
C GLN A 160 -5.59 1.26 4.62
N PHE A 161 -6.82 1.01 5.03
CA PHE A 161 -7.92 0.70 4.11
C PHE A 161 -8.21 1.86 3.17
N ARG A 162 -8.31 3.08 3.67
CA ARG A 162 -8.60 4.28 2.87
C ARG A 162 -7.51 4.53 1.82
N VAL A 163 -6.26 4.41 2.19
CA VAL A 163 -5.11 4.57 1.28
C VAL A 163 -5.11 3.51 0.18
N ARG A 164 -5.47 2.26 0.49
CA ARG A 164 -5.46 1.16 -0.49
C ARG A 164 -6.63 1.19 -1.46
N PHE A 165 -7.80 1.64 -1.03
CA PHE A 165 -9.06 1.49 -1.77
C PHE A 165 -9.74 2.80 -2.14
N ARG A 166 -9.27 3.95 -1.65
CA ARG A 166 -9.82 5.27 -1.94
C ARG A 166 -8.72 6.20 -2.44
N GLU A 167 -8.16 5.92 -3.62
CA GLU A 167 -7.02 6.64 -4.22
C GLU A 167 -7.16 8.18 -4.25
N ALA A 168 -8.36 8.71 -4.18
CA ALA A 168 -8.63 10.15 -4.27
C ALA A 168 -8.53 10.92 -2.93
N GLN A 169 -8.49 10.25 -1.78
CA GLN A 169 -8.52 10.88 -0.45
C GLN A 169 -7.40 10.39 0.48
N GLY A 170 -6.73 9.29 0.13
CA GLY A 170 -5.71 8.70 0.95
C GLY A 170 -4.34 9.27 0.65
N GLY A 171 -3.70 9.84 1.64
CA GLY A 171 -2.27 10.09 1.64
C GLY A 171 -1.49 8.76 1.63
N ILE A 172 -0.26 8.79 2.07
CA ILE A 172 0.56 7.60 2.32
C ILE A 172 0.36 7.22 3.79
N VAL A 173 0.31 5.94 4.09
CA VAL A 173 0.50 5.48 5.47
C VAL A 173 1.99 5.56 5.76
N GLU A 174 2.35 6.09 6.88
CA GLU A 174 3.72 6.23 7.34
C GLU A 174 4.40 4.85 7.42
N PRO A 175 5.65 4.71 6.97
CA PRO A 175 6.34 3.41 6.92
C PRO A 175 6.40 2.68 8.25
N SER A 176 6.52 3.40 9.37
CA SER A 176 6.52 2.81 10.72
C SER A 176 5.18 2.14 11.05
N PHE A 177 4.07 2.67 10.56
CA PHE A 177 2.72 2.18 10.79
C PHE A 177 2.21 1.25 9.68
N ASP A 178 2.76 1.31 8.45
CA ASP A 178 2.43 0.40 7.34
C ASP A 178 3.33 -0.84 7.36
N SER A 179 3.37 -1.51 8.49
CA SER A 179 4.23 -2.69 8.72
C SER A 179 3.48 -3.80 9.45
N GLU A 180 3.86 -5.05 9.19
CA GLU A 180 3.35 -6.19 9.93
C GLU A 180 3.70 -6.11 11.43
N THR A 181 4.84 -5.52 11.76
CA THR A 181 5.26 -5.27 13.15
C THR A 181 4.25 -4.40 13.88
N HIS A 182 3.78 -3.30 13.25
CA HIS A 182 2.77 -2.45 13.86
C HIS A 182 1.41 -3.15 13.96
N ILE A 183 1.02 -3.94 12.98
CA ILE A 183 -0.22 -4.73 13.04
C ILE A 183 -0.18 -5.71 14.21
N ASN A 184 0.92 -6.45 14.39
CA ASN A 184 1.09 -7.38 15.49
C ASN A 184 1.10 -6.67 16.85
N HIS A 185 1.76 -5.50 16.93
CA HIS A 185 1.70 -4.64 18.10
C HIS A 185 0.26 -4.23 18.44
N CYS A 186 -0.51 -3.76 17.47
CA CYS A 186 -1.92 -3.42 17.65
C CYS A 186 -2.76 -4.60 18.11
N ILE A 187 -2.52 -5.80 17.59
CA ILE A 187 -3.20 -7.02 18.05
C ILE A 187 -2.90 -7.26 19.53
N SER A 188 -1.63 -7.14 19.95
CA SER A 188 -1.26 -7.28 21.37
C SER A 188 -1.96 -6.22 22.24
N VAL A 189 -1.94 -4.97 21.83
CA VAL A 189 -2.62 -3.86 22.55
C VAL A 189 -4.12 -4.11 22.74
N ILE A 190 -4.78 -4.66 21.72
CA ILE A 190 -6.22 -4.95 21.79
C ILE A 190 -6.51 -6.14 22.69
N LEU A 191 -5.67 -7.18 22.66
CA LEU A 191 -5.89 -8.43 23.38
C LEU A 191 -5.34 -8.42 24.81
N GLU A 192 -4.32 -7.59 25.10
CA GLU A 192 -3.71 -7.49 26.41
C GLU A 192 -4.42 -6.45 27.28
N ASP A 193 -4.50 -6.72 28.58
CA ASP A 193 -5.09 -5.79 29.54
C ASP A 193 -3.97 -4.96 30.19
N SER A 194 -3.62 -3.83 29.54
CA SER A 194 -2.67 -2.83 30.07
C SER A 194 -3.41 -1.55 30.43
N TRP A 195 -2.96 -0.82 31.47
CA TRP A 195 -3.68 0.35 31.96
C TRP A 195 -3.26 1.67 31.28
N GLY A 196 -2.19 1.67 30.50
CA GLY A 196 -1.71 2.88 29.79
C GLY A 196 -0.68 2.56 28.72
N THR A 197 -0.30 3.57 27.99
CA THR A 197 0.71 3.51 26.93
C THR A 197 1.56 4.78 26.91
N GLU A 198 2.76 4.67 26.37
CA GLU A 198 3.65 5.79 26.11
C GLU A 198 3.88 5.96 24.60
N ALA A 199 4.11 7.19 24.17
CA ALA A 199 4.60 7.46 22.83
C ALA A 199 5.71 8.51 22.85
N ARG A 200 6.47 8.55 21.77
CA ARG A 200 7.38 9.66 21.46
C ARG A 200 6.87 10.35 20.22
N ILE A 201 7.01 11.67 20.20
CA ILE A 201 6.57 12.44 19.05
C ILE A 201 7.64 12.34 17.97
N ALA A 202 7.23 11.86 16.80
CA ALA A 202 8.11 11.66 15.67
C ALA A 202 8.14 12.87 14.73
N LEU A 203 9.30 13.09 14.13
CA LEU A 203 9.54 13.99 13.00
C LEU A 203 9.77 13.22 11.69
N ASP A 204 10.03 11.92 11.79
CA ASP A 204 10.05 10.97 10.68
C ASP A 204 9.30 9.69 11.08
N SER A 205 8.48 9.19 10.22
CA SER A 205 7.65 8.00 10.48
C SER A 205 7.34 7.19 9.21
#